data_9784fb095d3952f6466349416563b6cf
#
_entry.id   9784fb095d3952f6466349416563b6cf
#
_cell.length_a   1.000
_cell.length_b   1.000
_cell.length_c   1.000
_cell.angle_alpha   90.00
_cell.angle_beta   90.00
_cell.angle_gamma   90.00
#
_symmetry.space_group_name_H-M   'P 1'
#
loop_
_entity.id
_entity.type
_entity.pdbx_description
1 polymer ?
#
loop_
_entity_poly.entity_id
_entity_poly.type
_entity_poly.pdbx_seq_one_letter_code
_entity_poly.pdbx_strand_id
1 'polypeptide(L)'
;MEKIAVFGEKKTGVTYQNRFGVYAVIPDEKKENIILVQAPNGAWFLPGGEIEKGENHLIALERELMEELGFTAEVGQYYGQADEYFYSSHRDTYFYNPAYIYQIVSYHQVGQPLEDFNHIAWFPIEEAIQKLKRGSHKWGIEQWKLQENSLNN
;
A
#
# COMPACT_ATOMS: atom_id res chain seq x y z
N MET A 1 7.89 23.31 4.03
CA MET A 1 8.19 22.19 3.13
C MET A 1 8.08 20.88 3.88
N GLU A 2 7.22 20.02 3.40
CA GLU A 2 7.01 18.72 4.05
C GLU A 2 8.18 17.80 3.77
N LYS A 3 8.64 17.11 4.80
CA LYS A 3 9.65 16.07 4.63
C LYS A 3 8.95 14.77 4.26
N ILE A 4 9.51 14.05 3.29
CA ILE A 4 9.06 12.72 2.96
C ILE A 4 9.55 11.78 4.05
N ALA A 5 8.64 10.98 4.61
CA ALA A 5 9.00 9.96 5.59
C ALA A 5 9.82 8.87 4.90
N VAL A 6 10.91 8.43 5.52
CA VAL A 6 11.81 7.45 4.96
C VAL A 6 11.94 6.29 5.94
N PHE A 7 11.77 5.09 5.44
CA PHE A 7 11.83 3.86 6.22
C PHE A 7 12.87 2.91 5.63
N GLY A 8 13.37 2.02 6.47
CA GLY A 8 14.45 1.13 6.08
C GLY A 8 15.79 1.83 6.13
N GLU A 9 16.85 1.06 5.98
CA GLU A 9 18.21 1.56 6.06
C GLU A 9 18.84 1.62 4.68
N LYS A 10 19.25 2.83 4.27
CA LYS A 10 20.03 3.00 3.05
C LYS A 10 21.50 2.68 3.34
N LYS A 11 21.96 1.56 2.79
CA LYS A 11 23.34 1.11 3.01
C LYS A 11 24.31 1.80 2.04
N THR A 12 25.47 2.16 2.55
CA THR A 12 26.56 2.73 1.75
C THR A 12 27.17 1.66 0.84
N GLY A 13 27.53 2.05 -0.37
CA GLY A 13 28.20 1.14 -1.31
C GLY A 13 27.28 0.15 -2.00
N VAL A 14 25.98 0.33 -1.88
CA VAL A 14 24.95 -0.52 -2.49
C VAL A 14 24.22 0.28 -3.58
N THR A 15 24.01 -0.35 -4.72
CA THR A 15 23.21 0.22 -5.80
C THR A 15 21.75 -0.19 -5.61
N TYR A 16 20.86 0.81 -5.56
CA TYR A 16 19.42 0.60 -5.40
C TYR A 16 18.72 0.74 -6.73
N GLN A 17 17.84 -0.20 -7.02
CA GLN A 17 16.92 -0.12 -8.16
C GLN A 17 15.66 0.62 -7.71
N ASN A 18 15.21 1.59 -8.51
CA ASN A 18 13.98 2.32 -8.22
C ASN A 18 12.76 1.43 -8.48
N ARG A 19 11.79 1.48 -7.56
CA ARG A 19 10.52 0.78 -7.70
C ARG A 19 9.42 1.71 -7.18
N PHE A 20 8.80 2.43 -8.10
CA PHE A 20 7.71 3.35 -7.75
C PHE A 20 6.41 2.55 -7.55
N GLY A 21 5.78 2.69 -6.42
CA GLY A 21 4.57 1.95 -6.09
C GLY A 21 3.42 2.85 -5.67
N VAL A 22 2.20 2.39 -5.90
CA VAL A 22 0.98 3.06 -5.48
C VAL A 22 0.15 2.09 -4.66
N TYR A 23 -0.37 2.56 -3.52
CA TYR A 23 -1.05 1.72 -2.55
C TYR A 23 -2.27 2.42 -1.98
N ALA A 24 -3.22 1.63 -1.49
CA ALA A 24 -4.49 2.13 -0.99
C ALA A 24 -4.74 1.71 0.45
N VAL A 25 -5.31 2.62 1.23
CA VAL A 25 -5.88 2.30 2.54
C VAL A 25 -7.38 2.09 2.33
N ILE A 26 -7.84 0.85 2.51
CA ILE A 26 -9.23 0.46 2.25
C ILE A 26 -9.85 0.00 3.57
N PRO A 27 -10.62 0.87 4.25
CA PRO A 27 -11.35 0.47 5.44
C PRO A 27 -12.67 -0.22 5.07
N ASP A 28 -13.19 -1.03 5.98
CA ASP A 28 -14.55 -1.56 5.83
C ASP A 28 -15.59 -0.46 6.10
N GLU A 29 -16.87 -0.77 5.92
CA GLU A 29 -17.94 0.21 6.07
C GLU A 29 -17.93 0.88 7.46
N LYS A 30 -17.66 0.11 8.49
CA LYS A 30 -17.65 0.63 9.86
C LYS A 30 -16.34 1.31 10.22
N LYS A 31 -15.35 1.27 9.33
CA LYS A 31 -14.01 1.82 9.57
C LYS A 31 -13.32 1.22 10.78
N GLU A 32 -13.57 -0.05 11.03
CA GLU A 32 -12.99 -0.81 12.13
C GLU A 32 -11.87 -1.73 11.66
N ASN A 33 -11.91 -2.13 10.38
CA ASN A 33 -10.95 -3.07 9.81
C ASN A 33 -10.36 -2.51 8.51
N ILE A 34 -9.13 -2.93 8.23
CA ILE A 34 -8.39 -2.58 7.00
C ILE A 34 -8.07 -3.88 6.26
N ILE A 35 -8.24 -3.89 4.93
CA ILE A 35 -7.88 -5.05 4.12
C ILE A 35 -6.40 -5.03 3.79
N LEU A 36 -5.75 -6.18 3.94
CA LEU A 36 -4.34 -6.39 3.59
C LEU A 36 -4.20 -7.56 2.65
N VAL A 37 -3.09 -7.57 1.92
CA VAL A 37 -2.72 -8.63 0.98
C VAL A 37 -1.45 -9.30 1.49
N GLN A 38 -1.47 -10.64 1.57
CA GLN A 38 -0.30 -11.42 1.99
C GLN A 38 0.37 -12.05 0.77
N ALA A 39 1.65 -11.77 0.61
CA ALA A 39 2.46 -12.39 -0.43
C ALA A 39 2.77 -13.86 -0.08
N PRO A 40 3.20 -14.68 -1.06
CA PRO A 40 3.54 -16.09 -0.80
C PRO A 40 4.58 -16.30 0.30
N ASN A 41 5.47 -15.32 0.53
CA ASN A 41 6.48 -15.40 1.59
C ASN A 41 5.93 -15.10 2.99
N GLY A 42 4.63 -14.83 3.11
CA GLY A 42 3.98 -14.53 4.39
C GLY A 42 3.92 -13.06 4.77
N ALA A 43 4.59 -12.18 4.04
CA ALA A 43 4.60 -10.75 4.36
C ALA A 43 3.28 -10.09 3.96
N TRP A 44 2.80 -9.16 4.80
CA TRP A 44 1.56 -8.43 4.56
C TRP A 44 1.83 -7.02 4.06
N PHE A 45 1.00 -6.57 3.12
CA PHE A 45 1.13 -5.26 2.47
C PHE A 45 -0.24 -4.61 2.30
N LEU A 46 -0.24 -3.28 2.15
CA LEU A 46 -1.42 -2.59 1.62
C LEU A 46 -1.68 -3.06 0.19
N PRO A 47 -2.95 -3.11 -0.25
CA PRO A 47 -3.25 -3.37 -1.66
C PRO A 47 -2.62 -2.32 -2.56
N GLY A 48 -2.09 -2.74 -3.69
CA GLY A 48 -1.40 -1.89 -4.63
C GLY A 48 -0.19 -2.59 -5.22
N GLY A 49 0.68 -1.84 -5.83
CA GLY A 49 1.89 -2.41 -6.43
C GLY A 49 2.64 -1.44 -7.29
N GLU A 50 3.52 -1.98 -8.11
CA GLU A 50 4.41 -1.19 -8.95
C GLU A 50 3.66 -0.45 -10.05
N ILE A 51 4.00 0.84 -10.23
CA ILE A 51 3.51 1.65 -11.34
C ILE A 51 4.28 1.23 -12.59
N GLU A 52 3.56 0.80 -13.62
CA GLU A 52 4.15 0.37 -14.87
C GLU A 52 4.34 1.55 -15.81
N LYS A 53 5.23 1.36 -16.79
CA LYS A 53 5.56 2.40 -17.77
C LYS A 53 4.29 2.90 -18.47
N GLY A 54 4.13 4.21 -18.49
CA GLY A 54 3.00 4.87 -19.15
C GLY A 54 1.77 5.03 -18.28
N GLU A 55 1.79 4.49 -17.05
CA GLU A 55 0.66 4.64 -16.12
C GLU A 55 0.86 5.87 -15.24
N ASN A 56 -0.24 6.59 -14.97
CA ASN A 56 -0.27 7.52 -13.85
C ASN A 56 -0.67 6.76 -12.58
N HIS A 57 -0.67 7.42 -11.43
CA HIS A 57 -0.99 6.78 -10.15
C HIS A 57 -2.38 6.13 -10.16
N LEU A 58 -3.40 6.83 -10.65
CA LEU A 58 -4.77 6.33 -10.60
C LEU A 58 -4.98 5.12 -11.51
N ILE A 59 -4.41 5.14 -12.70
CA ILE A 59 -4.47 4.00 -13.62
C ILE A 59 -3.79 2.79 -13.00
N ALA A 60 -2.59 2.98 -12.43
CA ALA A 60 -1.85 1.90 -11.79
C ALA A 60 -2.63 1.34 -10.60
N LEU A 61 -3.19 2.21 -9.75
CA LEU A 61 -3.93 1.77 -8.58
C LEU A 61 -5.19 0.99 -8.96
N GLU A 62 -5.95 1.49 -9.94
CA GLU A 62 -7.14 0.80 -10.43
C GLU A 62 -6.80 -0.59 -10.96
N ARG A 63 -5.72 -0.69 -11.72
CA ARG A 63 -5.24 -1.98 -12.25
C ARG A 63 -4.86 -2.94 -11.13
N GLU A 64 -4.08 -2.46 -10.16
CA GLU A 64 -3.63 -3.29 -9.04
C GLU A 64 -4.81 -3.78 -8.18
N LEU A 65 -5.77 -2.91 -7.88
CA LEU A 65 -6.93 -3.31 -7.07
C LEU A 65 -7.79 -4.36 -7.79
N MET A 66 -7.89 -4.25 -9.12
CA MET A 66 -8.60 -5.27 -9.90
C MET A 66 -7.83 -6.60 -9.88
N GLU A 67 -6.52 -6.56 -10.09
CA GLU A 67 -5.68 -7.76 -10.12
C GLU A 67 -5.66 -8.49 -8.77
N GLU A 68 -5.47 -7.73 -7.67
CA GLU A 68 -5.30 -8.32 -6.35
C GLU A 68 -6.61 -8.65 -5.64
N LEU A 69 -7.63 -7.83 -5.82
CA LEU A 69 -8.85 -7.91 -5.03
C LEU A 69 -10.11 -8.16 -5.85
N GLY A 70 -10.07 -7.91 -7.14
CA GLY A 70 -11.28 -7.91 -7.97
C GLY A 70 -12.18 -6.72 -7.66
N PHE A 71 -11.61 -5.61 -7.20
CA PHE A 71 -12.34 -4.42 -6.81
C PHE A 71 -12.29 -3.33 -7.88
N THR A 72 -13.42 -2.63 -8.07
CA THR A 72 -13.41 -1.25 -8.56
C THR A 72 -13.53 -0.34 -7.34
N ALA A 73 -12.96 0.86 -7.44
CA ALA A 73 -12.90 1.74 -6.28
C ALA A 73 -12.98 3.20 -6.69
N GLU A 74 -13.55 4.02 -5.81
CA GLU A 74 -13.48 5.46 -5.92
C GLU A 74 -12.29 5.93 -5.08
N VAL A 75 -11.28 6.49 -5.75
CA VAL A 75 -10.07 6.99 -5.10
C VAL A 75 -10.33 8.39 -4.58
N GLY A 76 -10.01 8.62 -3.33
CA GLY A 76 -10.20 9.91 -2.68
C GLY A 76 -8.90 10.67 -2.52
N GLN A 77 -8.61 11.09 -1.30
CA GLN A 77 -7.49 11.95 -0.99
C GLN A 77 -6.15 11.25 -1.20
N TYR A 78 -5.20 11.99 -1.74
CA TYR A 78 -3.79 11.58 -1.77
C TYR A 78 -3.18 11.93 -0.42
N TYR A 79 -2.69 10.91 0.29
CA TYR A 79 -2.06 11.13 1.61
C TYR A 79 -0.62 11.59 1.51
N GLY A 80 0.06 11.23 0.45
CA GLY A 80 1.45 11.62 0.26
C GLY A 80 2.35 10.45 -0.09
N GLN A 81 3.64 10.75 -0.11
CA GLN A 81 4.70 9.80 -0.44
C GLN A 81 5.46 9.43 0.83
N ALA A 82 5.73 8.15 0.98
CA ALA A 82 6.67 7.64 1.98
C ALA A 82 7.62 6.69 1.28
N ASP A 83 8.92 6.80 1.59
CA ASP A 83 9.95 6.02 0.92
C ASP A 83 10.38 4.84 1.77
N GLU A 84 10.71 3.75 1.10
CA GLU A 84 11.23 2.54 1.75
C GLU A 84 12.49 2.07 1.05
N TYR A 85 13.54 1.77 1.82
CA TYR A 85 14.73 1.08 1.32
C TYR A 85 14.66 -0.37 1.82
N PHE A 86 14.79 -1.34 0.92
CA PHE A 86 14.76 -2.74 1.34
C PHE A 86 15.51 -3.64 0.37
N TYR A 87 15.91 -4.80 0.86
CA TYR A 87 16.47 -5.86 0.06
C TYR A 87 15.41 -6.93 -0.19
N SER A 88 15.23 -7.30 -1.45
CA SER A 88 14.35 -8.40 -1.83
C SER A 88 15.19 -9.65 -2.04
N SER A 89 15.05 -10.63 -1.15
CA SER A 89 15.77 -11.91 -1.27
C SER A 89 15.27 -12.69 -2.49
N HIS A 90 13.99 -12.57 -2.81
CA HIS A 90 13.38 -13.24 -3.97
C HIS A 90 14.01 -12.76 -5.27
N ARG A 91 14.29 -11.47 -5.40
CA ARG A 91 14.85 -10.87 -6.61
C ARG A 91 16.35 -10.63 -6.50
N ASP A 92 16.94 -10.88 -5.34
CA ASP A 92 18.35 -10.58 -5.04
C ASP A 92 18.70 -9.15 -5.46
N THR A 93 17.88 -8.19 -5.04
CA THR A 93 17.99 -6.80 -5.45
C THR A 93 17.67 -5.87 -4.29
N TYR A 94 18.46 -4.81 -4.17
CA TYR A 94 18.16 -3.69 -3.27
C TYR A 94 17.26 -2.71 -3.99
N PHE A 95 16.14 -2.35 -3.33
CA PHE A 95 15.16 -1.43 -3.90
C PHE A 95 15.05 -0.14 -3.11
N TYR A 96 14.91 0.96 -3.84
CA TYR A 96 14.41 2.23 -3.35
C TYR A 96 12.97 2.34 -3.84
N ASN A 97 12.03 2.32 -2.90
CA ASN A 97 10.60 2.23 -3.20
C ASN A 97 9.84 3.45 -2.67
N PRO A 98 9.72 4.51 -3.49
CA PRO A 98 8.75 5.55 -3.18
C PRO A 98 7.34 4.98 -3.27
N ALA A 99 6.58 5.11 -2.18
CA ALA A 99 5.21 4.61 -2.10
C ALA A 99 4.25 5.79 -2.04
N TYR A 100 3.32 5.82 -2.97
CA TYR A 100 2.29 6.86 -3.06
C TYR A 100 0.98 6.30 -2.51
N ILE A 101 0.46 6.91 -1.44
CA ILE A 101 -0.63 6.34 -0.66
C ILE A 101 -1.90 7.13 -0.87
N TYR A 102 -3.00 6.44 -1.17
CA TYR A 102 -4.30 7.03 -1.46
C TYR A 102 -5.38 6.47 -0.55
N GLN A 103 -6.37 7.32 -0.27
CA GLN A 103 -7.62 6.95 0.36
C GLN A 103 -8.51 6.25 -0.66
N ILE A 104 -9.25 5.24 -0.22
CA ILE A 104 -10.36 4.68 -0.99
C ILE A 104 -11.65 5.10 -0.30
N VAL A 105 -12.49 5.84 -1.02
CA VAL A 105 -13.77 6.35 -0.50
C VAL A 105 -14.82 5.25 -0.48
N SER A 106 -14.88 4.47 -1.56
CA SER A 106 -15.82 3.35 -1.69
C SER A 106 -15.25 2.31 -2.63
N TYR A 107 -15.74 1.11 -2.53
CA TYR A 107 -15.29 0.01 -3.39
C TYR A 107 -16.43 -0.97 -3.64
N HIS A 108 -16.34 -1.69 -4.75
CA HIS A 108 -17.25 -2.77 -5.09
C HIS A 108 -16.47 -3.96 -5.60
N GLN A 109 -16.79 -5.14 -5.11
CA GLN A 109 -16.22 -6.35 -5.67
C GLN A 109 -16.99 -6.71 -6.93
N VAL A 110 -16.31 -6.67 -8.08
CA VAL A 110 -16.93 -6.93 -9.38
C VAL A 110 -16.51 -8.27 -9.97
N GLY A 111 -15.55 -8.95 -9.35
CA GLY A 111 -15.08 -10.24 -9.80
C GLY A 111 -14.17 -10.89 -8.79
N GLN A 112 -13.59 -12.03 -9.17
CA GLN A 112 -12.57 -12.69 -8.36
C GLN A 112 -11.22 -12.02 -8.63
N PRO A 113 -10.28 -12.05 -7.64
CA PRO A 113 -8.92 -11.60 -7.89
C PRO A 113 -8.32 -12.33 -9.08
N LEU A 114 -7.63 -11.60 -9.96
CA LEU A 114 -6.91 -12.20 -11.08
C LEU A 114 -5.66 -12.93 -10.62
N GLU A 115 -5.08 -12.46 -9.49
CA GLU A 115 -3.94 -13.10 -8.83
C GLU A 115 -4.46 -13.99 -7.72
N ASP A 116 -4.30 -15.31 -7.86
CA ASP A 116 -4.82 -16.27 -6.89
C ASP A 116 -3.76 -16.78 -5.90
N PHE A 117 -2.50 -16.31 -6.03
CA PHE A 117 -1.40 -16.74 -5.18
C PHE A 117 -1.25 -15.90 -3.91
N ASN A 118 -2.01 -14.83 -3.78
CA ASN A 118 -2.00 -13.98 -2.59
C ASN A 118 -3.17 -14.31 -1.69
N HIS A 119 -2.98 -14.12 -0.38
CA HIS A 119 -4.07 -14.18 0.59
C HIS A 119 -4.56 -12.78 0.88
N ILE A 120 -5.86 -12.65 1.14
CA ILE A 120 -6.51 -11.37 1.42
C ILE A 120 -7.24 -11.52 2.75
N ALA A 121 -7.07 -10.55 3.65
CA ALA A 121 -7.79 -10.59 4.93
C ALA A 121 -8.03 -9.18 5.46
N TRP A 122 -9.11 -9.06 6.23
CA TRP A 122 -9.46 -7.85 6.96
C TRP A 122 -8.93 -7.98 8.38
N PHE A 123 -8.28 -6.94 8.88
CA PHE A 123 -7.73 -6.90 10.23
C PHE A 123 -8.20 -5.66 10.97
N PRO A 124 -8.46 -5.75 12.29
CA PRO A 124 -8.63 -4.54 13.09
C PRO A 124 -7.46 -3.59 12.85
N ILE A 125 -7.73 -2.29 12.88
CA ILE A 125 -6.76 -1.26 12.47
C ILE A 125 -5.38 -1.46 13.12
N GLU A 126 -5.34 -1.61 14.44
CA GLU A 126 -4.06 -1.74 15.14
C GLU A 126 -3.34 -3.04 14.78
N GLU A 127 -4.09 -4.12 14.58
CA GLU A 127 -3.51 -5.39 14.14
C GLU A 127 -2.97 -5.28 12.72
N ALA A 128 -3.68 -4.58 11.83
CA ALA A 128 -3.21 -4.34 10.46
C ALA A 128 -1.87 -3.61 10.48
N ILE A 129 -1.73 -2.58 11.30
CA ILE A 129 -0.47 -1.84 11.42
C ILE A 129 0.65 -2.77 11.86
N GLN A 130 0.39 -3.64 12.86
CA GLN A 130 1.41 -4.56 13.37
C GLN A 130 1.82 -5.60 12.33
N LYS A 131 0.90 -6.06 11.51
CA LYS A 131 1.17 -7.11 10.50
C LYS A 131 1.93 -6.59 9.28
N LEU A 132 1.80 -5.32 8.96
CA LEU A 132 2.43 -4.75 7.78
C LEU A 132 3.94 -4.89 7.82
N LYS A 133 4.51 -5.38 6.73
CA LYS A 133 5.97 -5.54 6.58
C LYS A 133 6.68 -4.20 6.49
N ARG A 134 6.08 -3.21 5.79
CA ARG A 134 6.77 -1.97 5.43
C ARG A 134 6.33 -0.79 6.27
N GLY A 135 7.32 -0.02 6.74
CA GLY A 135 7.06 1.23 7.46
C GLY A 135 6.28 2.25 6.64
N SER A 136 6.54 2.30 5.32
CA SER A 136 5.80 3.19 4.42
C SER A 136 4.31 2.87 4.40
N HIS A 137 3.94 1.58 4.45
CA HIS A 137 2.54 1.16 4.50
C HIS A 137 1.91 1.46 5.85
N LYS A 138 2.64 1.24 6.95
CA LYS A 138 2.18 1.63 8.29
C LYS A 138 1.91 3.13 8.35
N TRP A 139 2.80 3.93 7.77
CA TRP A 139 2.65 5.37 7.64
C TRP A 139 1.34 5.73 6.92
N GLY A 140 1.00 4.98 5.87
CA GLY A 140 -0.24 5.18 5.12
C GLY A 140 -1.47 5.04 6.00
N ILE A 141 -1.54 3.97 6.81
CA ILE A 141 -2.66 3.79 7.74
C ILE A 141 -2.69 4.91 8.80
N GLU A 142 -1.51 5.33 9.28
CA GLU A 142 -1.43 6.43 10.25
C GLU A 142 -2.00 7.73 9.67
N GLN A 143 -1.74 8.03 8.40
CA GLN A 143 -2.31 9.20 7.74
C GLN A 143 -3.83 9.11 7.66
N TRP A 144 -4.35 7.93 7.32
CA TRP A 144 -5.78 7.70 7.30
C TRP A 144 -6.40 7.90 8.68
N LYS A 145 -5.76 7.40 9.74
CA LYS A 145 -6.23 7.59 11.12
C LYS A 145 -6.28 9.07 11.48
N LEU A 146 -5.25 9.83 11.13
CA LEU A 146 -5.21 11.27 11.40
C LEU A 146 -6.36 12.00 10.70
N GLN A 147 -6.65 11.64 9.46
CA GLN A 147 -7.76 12.22 8.71
C GLN A 147 -9.10 11.90 9.37
N GLU A 148 -9.33 10.65 9.76
CA GLU A 148 -10.57 10.23 10.41
C GLU A 148 -10.76 10.94 11.75
N ASN A 149 -9.72 11.06 12.56
CA ASN A 149 -9.76 11.77 13.83
C ASN A 149 -10.09 13.25 13.64
N SER A 150 -9.53 13.87 12.62
CA SER A 150 -9.81 15.26 12.27
C SER A 150 -11.27 15.48 11.90
N LEU A 151 -11.89 14.54 11.18
CA LEU A 151 -13.29 14.62 10.79
C LEU A 151 -14.26 14.44 11.95
N ASN A 152 -13.82 13.74 13.01
CA ASN A 152 -14.65 13.43 14.17
C ASN A 152 -14.56 14.47 15.29
N ASN A 153 -13.74 15.49 15.12
CA ASN A 153 -13.57 16.56 16.13
C ASN A 153 -14.39 17.80 15.79
#